data_77d8d953e9eeee65a011eeb2888742f4
#
_entry.id   77d8d953e9eeee65a011eeb2888742f4
#
_cell.length_a   1.000
_cell.length_b   1.000
_cell.length_c   1.000
_cell.angle_alpha   90.00
_cell.angle_beta   90.00
_cell.angle_gamma   90.00
#
_symmetry.space_group_name_H-M   'P 1'
#
loop_
_entity.id
_entity.type
_entity.pdbx_description
1 polymer ?
#
loop_
_entity_poly.entity_id
_entity_poly.type
_entity_poly.pdbx_seq_one_letter_code
_entity_poly.pdbx_strand_id
1 'polypeptide(L)'
;MSPDVVSLSHQLLDAAQGQARYMVALAGPPGAGKSYGSALLCDALNQRQPGVAAVVPMDGYHFDNAVLGEEQLPLKGAPHTFDVDGLRHDLARIRRADRPVAVPIFDRPLDLARAGGRLITPDHRIVIVEGNYLLLDQEPWRALRSLFDWTLFIDVEDAVLAERLIQRWLCMGQDLAGAMERTHQKDLSLIHI
;
A
#
# COMPACT_ATOMS: atom_id res chain seq x y z
N MET A 1 -16.56 12.08 -6.68
CA MET A 1 -15.11 11.92 -6.96
C MET A 1 -14.49 13.30 -6.96
N SER A 2 -13.37 13.49 -6.23
CA SER A 2 -12.74 14.82 -6.24
C SER A 2 -12.19 15.12 -7.64
N PRO A 3 -12.16 16.41 -8.07
CA PRO A 3 -11.58 16.81 -9.36
C PRO A 3 -10.16 16.31 -9.57
N ASP A 4 -9.38 16.21 -8.49
CA ASP A 4 -7.99 15.77 -8.50
C ASP A 4 -7.84 14.29 -8.91
N VAL A 5 -8.70 13.39 -8.40
CA VAL A 5 -8.67 11.95 -8.77
C VAL A 5 -9.05 11.77 -10.24
N VAL A 6 -10.00 12.56 -10.74
CA VAL A 6 -10.40 12.56 -12.15
C VAL A 6 -9.24 12.99 -13.03
N SER A 7 -8.60 14.11 -12.71
CA SER A 7 -7.44 14.63 -13.44
C SER A 7 -6.28 13.63 -13.43
N LEU A 8 -5.95 13.08 -12.26
CA LEU A 8 -4.89 12.08 -12.11
C LEU A 8 -5.17 10.82 -12.93
N SER A 9 -6.42 10.34 -12.96
CA SER A 9 -6.78 9.17 -13.77
C SER A 9 -6.54 9.39 -15.27
N HIS A 10 -6.78 10.61 -15.79
CA HIS A 10 -6.45 10.95 -17.19
C HIS A 10 -4.95 10.92 -17.43
N GLN A 11 -4.17 11.59 -16.58
CA GLN A 11 -2.73 11.64 -16.70
C GLN A 11 -2.10 10.24 -16.69
N LEU A 12 -2.58 9.34 -15.82
CA LEU A 12 -2.08 7.96 -15.76
C LEU A 12 -2.47 7.14 -17.01
N LEU A 13 -3.69 7.32 -17.55
CA LEU A 13 -4.09 6.67 -18.79
C LEU A 13 -3.24 7.12 -19.96
N ASP A 14 -2.96 8.43 -20.06
CA ASP A 14 -2.12 9.00 -21.11
C ASP A 14 -0.66 8.53 -20.98
N ALA A 15 -0.10 8.54 -19.76
CA ALA A 15 1.25 8.08 -19.50
C ALA A 15 1.43 6.57 -19.77
N ALA A 16 0.38 5.77 -19.54
CA ALA A 16 0.40 4.33 -19.78
C ALA A 16 0.14 3.93 -21.24
N GLN A 17 -0.07 4.89 -22.15
CA GLN A 17 -0.34 4.57 -23.56
C GLN A 17 0.85 3.83 -24.20
N GLY A 18 0.56 2.77 -24.95
CA GLY A 18 1.57 1.98 -25.64
C GLY A 18 2.41 1.06 -24.74
N GLN A 19 2.19 1.09 -23.42
CA GLN A 19 2.90 0.23 -22.47
C GLN A 19 2.06 -1.01 -22.13
N ALA A 20 2.71 -2.18 -22.06
CA ALA A 20 2.04 -3.41 -21.60
C ALA A 20 1.73 -3.35 -20.11
N ARG A 21 2.56 -2.64 -19.31
CA ARG A 21 2.39 -2.47 -17.88
C ARG A 21 2.93 -1.10 -17.46
N TYR A 22 2.16 -0.39 -16.62
CA TYR A 22 2.52 0.87 -15.99
C TYR A 22 2.34 0.74 -14.48
N MET A 23 3.44 0.86 -13.73
CA MET A 23 3.47 0.62 -12.30
C MET A 23 3.48 1.96 -11.55
N VAL A 24 2.51 2.16 -10.67
CA VAL A 24 2.36 3.38 -9.87
C VAL A 24 2.56 3.05 -8.41
N ALA A 25 3.51 3.70 -7.73
CA ALA A 25 3.61 3.65 -6.28
C ALA A 25 2.77 4.75 -5.65
N LEU A 26 1.88 4.40 -4.73
CA LEU A 26 1.12 5.31 -3.89
C LEU A 26 1.60 5.15 -2.44
N ALA A 27 2.50 6.01 -2.01
CA ALA A 27 3.08 6.00 -0.67
C ALA A 27 2.48 7.09 0.23
N GLY A 28 2.77 6.99 1.51
CA GLY A 28 2.38 7.97 2.53
C GLY A 28 2.35 7.35 3.92
N PRO A 29 2.27 8.15 4.99
CA PRO A 29 2.30 7.65 6.36
C PRO A 29 1.07 6.82 6.74
N PRO A 30 1.12 6.06 7.85
CA PRO A 30 -0.06 5.44 8.44
C PRO A 30 -1.17 6.48 8.67
N GLY A 31 -2.42 6.14 8.40
CA GLY A 31 -3.55 7.09 8.55
C GLY A 31 -3.74 8.09 7.39
N ALA A 32 -2.82 8.16 6.41
CA ALA A 32 -2.91 9.10 5.28
C ALA A 32 -4.08 8.83 4.31
N GLY A 33 -4.68 7.63 4.35
CA GLY A 33 -5.79 7.28 3.46
C GLY A 33 -5.37 6.62 2.14
N LYS A 34 -4.17 6.04 2.08
CA LYS A 34 -3.63 5.37 0.87
C LYS A 34 -4.57 4.33 0.27
N SER A 35 -5.06 3.41 1.09
CA SER A 35 -5.95 2.33 0.62
C SER A 35 -7.27 2.88 0.07
N TYR A 36 -7.80 3.95 0.68
CA TYR A 36 -8.98 4.65 0.17
C TYR A 36 -8.67 5.37 -1.15
N GLY A 37 -7.56 6.13 -1.19
CA GLY A 37 -7.11 6.85 -2.38
C GLY A 37 -6.80 5.92 -3.56
N SER A 38 -6.12 4.79 -3.30
CA SER A 38 -5.82 3.79 -4.34
C SER A 38 -7.07 3.12 -4.90
N ALA A 39 -8.07 2.84 -4.04
CA ALA A 39 -9.36 2.30 -4.48
C ALA A 39 -10.11 3.32 -5.35
N LEU A 40 -10.23 4.57 -4.91
CA LEU A 40 -10.87 5.63 -5.70
C LEU A 40 -10.20 5.85 -7.06
N LEU A 41 -8.87 5.85 -7.09
CA LEU A 41 -8.11 6.02 -8.33
C LEU A 41 -8.29 4.81 -9.27
N CYS A 42 -8.24 3.61 -8.72
CA CYS A 42 -8.51 2.38 -9.46
C CYS A 42 -9.91 2.37 -10.07
N ASP A 43 -10.93 2.76 -9.30
CA ASP A 43 -12.31 2.86 -9.77
C ASP A 43 -12.46 3.93 -10.88
N ALA A 44 -11.81 5.10 -10.71
CA ALA A 44 -11.82 6.16 -11.72
C ALA A 44 -11.19 5.72 -13.05
N LEU A 45 -10.08 4.96 -12.99
CA LEU A 45 -9.43 4.37 -14.15
C LEU A 45 -10.34 3.33 -14.83
N ASN A 46 -10.93 2.43 -14.04
CA ASN A 46 -11.78 1.35 -14.54
C ASN A 46 -13.16 1.85 -15.05
N GLN A 47 -13.68 2.98 -14.56
CA GLN A 47 -14.86 3.62 -15.13
C GLN A 47 -14.61 4.15 -16.54
N ARG A 48 -13.37 4.54 -16.87
CA ARG A 48 -12.98 5.04 -18.19
C ARG A 48 -12.62 3.92 -19.15
N GLN A 49 -11.85 2.95 -18.64
CA GLN A 49 -11.43 1.78 -19.39
C GLN A 49 -11.59 0.54 -18.49
N PRO A 50 -12.68 -0.22 -18.64
CA PRO A 50 -12.98 -1.38 -17.79
C PRO A 50 -11.83 -2.39 -17.74
N GLY A 51 -11.44 -2.78 -16.52
CA GLY A 51 -10.38 -3.76 -16.29
C GLY A 51 -8.95 -3.26 -16.52
N VAL A 52 -8.75 -1.95 -16.75
CA VAL A 52 -7.40 -1.41 -17.02
C VAL A 52 -6.52 -1.34 -15.79
N ALA A 53 -7.10 -1.22 -14.60
CA ALA A 53 -6.35 -0.97 -13.36
C ALA A 53 -6.64 -1.99 -12.26
N ALA A 54 -5.61 -2.27 -11.46
CA ALA A 54 -5.70 -3.05 -10.23
C ALA A 54 -4.80 -2.46 -9.13
N VAL A 55 -5.11 -2.81 -7.87
CA VAL A 55 -4.33 -2.38 -6.69
C VAL A 55 -3.59 -3.57 -6.10
N VAL A 56 -2.31 -3.37 -5.74
CA VAL A 56 -1.49 -4.29 -4.95
C VAL A 56 -1.22 -3.66 -3.59
N PRO A 57 -1.76 -4.19 -2.49
CA PRO A 57 -1.50 -3.66 -1.16
C PRO A 57 -0.18 -4.21 -0.59
N MET A 58 0.74 -3.33 -0.19
CA MET A 58 1.98 -3.70 0.52
C MET A 58 1.68 -4.45 1.82
N ASP A 59 0.60 -4.12 2.50
CA ASP A 59 0.22 -4.75 3.77
C ASP A 59 0.06 -6.26 3.67
N GLY A 60 -0.24 -6.82 2.49
CA GLY A 60 -0.28 -8.26 2.26
C GLY A 60 1.06 -8.98 2.47
N TYR A 61 2.15 -8.23 2.54
CA TYR A 61 3.51 -8.76 2.73
C TYR A 61 4.02 -8.61 4.17
N HIS A 62 3.14 -8.34 5.15
CA HIS A 62 3.50 -8.48 6.56
C HIS A 62 3.94 -9.92 6.86
N PHE A 63 5.02 -10.06 7.63
CA PHE A 63 5.35 -11.35 8.22
C PHE A 63 4.24 -11.80 9.17
N ASP A 64 4.01 -13.12 9.23
CA ASP A 64 3.10 -13.72 10.19
C ASP A 64 3.61 -13.54 11.62
N ASN A 65 2.69 -13.52 12.60
CA ASN A 65 3.01 -13.38 14.00
C ASN A 65 3.95 -14.50 14.49
N ALA A 66 3.80 -15.71 13.95
CA ALA A 66 4.68 -16.84 14.28
C ALA A 66 6.12 -16.64 13.77
N VAL A 67 6.31 -15.89 12.68
CA VAL A 67 7.64 -15.55 12.14
C VAL A 67 8.31 -14.45 12.95
N LEU A 68 7.52 -13.43 13.37
CA LEU A 68 8.03 -12.31 14.15
C LEU A 68 8.46 -12.72 15.55
N GLY A 69 7.77 -13.66 16.18
CA GLY A 69 8.01 -14.05 17.56
C GLY A 69 7.67 -12.95 18.57
N GLU A 70 7.83 -13.23 19.85
CA GLU A 70 7.40 -12.34 20.94
C GLU A 70 8.16 -10.99 20.96
N GLU A 71 9.43 -10.97 20.57
CA GLU A 71 10.26 -9.75 20.58
C GLU A 71 9.88 -8.76 19.46
N GLN A 72 9.56 -9.26 18.27
CA GLN A 72 9.27 -8.43 17.10
C GLN A 72 7.78 -8.10 16.95
N LEU A 73 6.91 -8.89 17.57
CA LEU A 73 5.46 -8.72 17.45
C LEU A 73 4.97 -7.30 17.87
N PRO A 74 5.49 -6.69 18.95
CA PRO A 74 5.13 -5.30 19.29
C PRO A 74 5.51 -4.28 18.21
N LEU A 75 6.50 -4.61 17.36
CA LEU A 75 7.00 -3.76 16.29
C LEU A 75 6.30 -4.03 14.94
N LYS A 76 5.36 -4.99 14.87
CA LYS A 76 4.65 -5.33 13.63
C LYS A 76 4.06 -4.07 12.97
N GLY A 77 4.39 -3.86 11.70
CA GLY A 77 4.10 -2.63 10.95
C GLY A 77 5.31 -1.74 10.74
N ALA A 78 6.45 -1.99 11.43
CA ALA A 78 7.73 -1.34 11.14
C ALA A 78 8.35 -1.90 9.84
N PRO A 79 9.26 -1.17 9.16
CA PRO A 79 9.78 -1.57 7.85
C PRO A 79 10.38 -2.97 7.79
N HIS A 80 11.04 -3.43 8.85
CA HIS A 80 11.70 -4.75 8.92
C HIS A 80 10.73 -5.91 9.20
N THR A 81 9.45 -5.63 9.42
CA THR A 81 8.43 -6.66 9.68
C THR A 81 7.64 -7.06 8.43
N PHE A 82 8.20 -6.75 7.26
CA PHE A 82 7.62 -7.07 5.95
C PHE A 82 8.56 -7.96 5.12
N ASP A 83 7.97 -8.85 4.35
CA ASP A 83 8.64 -9.61 3.29
C ASP A 83 8.82 -8.72 2.04
N VAL A 84 9.84 -7.86 2.08
CA VAL A 84 10.13 -6.93 0.98
C VAL A 84 10.64 -7.67 -0.25
N ASP A 85 11.39 -8.76 -0.07
CA ASP A 85 11.87 -9.58 -1.18
C ASP A 85 10.72 -10.29 -1.90
N GLY A 86 9.75 -10.82 -1.16
CA GLY A 86 8.52 -11.36 -1.72
C GLY A 86 7.73 -10.32 -2.51
N LEU A 87 7.55 -9.12 -1.93
CA LEU A 87 6.92 -7.99 -2.63
C LEU A 87 7.67 -7.66 -3.92
N ARG A 88 8.98 -7.49 -3.86
CA ARG A 88 9.84 -7.18 -5.02
C ARG A 88 9.71 -8.25 -6.10
N HIS A 89 9.73 -9.53 -5.72
CA HIS A 89 9.59 -10.64 -6.64
C HIS A 89 8.24 -10.62 -7.38
N ASP A 90 7.15 -10.41 -6.64
CA ASP A 90 5.81 -10.35 -7.23
C ASP A 90 5.63 -9.12 -8.12
N LEU A 91 6.13 -7.95 -7.72
CA LEU A 91 6.10 -6.74 -8.56
C LEU A 91 6.90 -6.93 -9.85
N ALA A 92 8.06 -7.61 -9.80
CA ALA A 92 8.84 -7.93 -11.00
C ALA A 92 8.10 -8.91 -11.94
N ARG A 93 7.34 -9.87 -11.38
CA ARG A 93 6.46 -10.76 -12.17
C ARG A 93 5.31 -9.99 -12.80
N ILE A 94 4.65 -9.13 -12.03
CA ILE A 94 3.55 -8.27 -12.49
C ILE A 94 4.01 -7.36 -13.63
N ARG A 95 5.22 -6.78 -13.52
CA ARG A 95 5.78 -5.88 -14.53
C ARG A 95 5.96 -6.56 -15.91
N ARG A 96 6.23 -7.88 -15.95
CA ARG A 96 6.34 -8.62 -17.23
C ARG A 96 5.03 -8.71 -18.00
N ALA A 97 3.88 -8.61 -17.35
CA ALA A 97 2.55 -8.69 -17.94
C ALA A 97 2.31 -9.94 -18.81
N ASP A 98 3.04 -11.04 -18.57
CA ASP A 98 3.01 -12.25 -19.37
C ASP A 98 2.03 -13.31 -18.89
N ARG A 99 1.62 -13.23 -17.63
CA ARG A 99 0.69 -14.17 -16.98
C ARG A 99 0.02 -13.54 -15.76
N PRO A 100 -1.10 -14.12 -15.26
CA PRO A 100 -1.67 -13.72 -13.99
C PRO A 100 -0.71 -13.97 -12.82
N VAL A 101 -0.67 -13.02 -11.87
CA VAL A 101 0.12 -13.10 -10.64
C VAL A 101 -0.83 -12.99 -9.45
N ALA A 102 -0.88 -14.02 -8.61
CA ALA A 102 -1.60 -13.96 -7.36
C ALA A 102 -0.74 -13.25 -6.30
N VAL A 103 -1.32 -12.25 -5.65
CA VAL A 103 -0.67 -11.49 -4.57
C VAL A 103 -1.43 -11.64 -3.26
N PRO A 104 -0.75 -11.54 -2.12
CA PRO A 104 -1.40 -11.59 -0.83
C PRO A 104 -2.20 -10.32 -0.53
N ILE A 105 -3.13 -10.42 0.41
CA ILE A 105 -3.82 -9.30 1.04
C ILE A 105 -3.71 -9.43 2.56
N PHE A 106 -3.83 -8.32 3.29
CA PHE A 106 -3.83 -8.34 4.74
C PHE A 106 -5.26 -8.37 5.28
N ASP A 107 -5.55 -9.36 6.10
CA ASP A 107 -6.82 -9.50 6.83
C ASP A 107 -6.69 -8.81 8.19
N ARG A 108 -7.20 -7.58 8.29
CA ARG A 108 -7.04 -6.78 9.51
C ARG A 108 -7.74 -7.38 10.74
N PRO A 109 -8.98 -7.89 10.64
CA PRO A 109 -9.63 -8.57 11.76
C PRO A 109 -8.86 -9.77 12.31
N LEU A 110 -8.20 -10.52 11.42
CA LEU A 110 -7.43 -11.70 11.80
C LEU A 110 -5.94 -11.40 12.06
N ASP A 111 -5.50 -10.17 11.79
CA ASP A 111 -4.10 -9.71 11.91
C ASP A 111 -3.07 -10.59 11.19
N LEU A 112 -3.42 -11.07 9.98
CA LEU A 112 -2.57 -11.96 9.17
C LEU A 112 -2.65 -11.66 7.67
N ALA A 113 -1.58 -12.02 6.94
CA ALA A 113 -1.55 -12.01 5.49
C ALA A 113 -2.20 -13.28 4.93
N ARG A 114 -3.08 -13.12 3.93
CA ARG A 114 -3.69 -14.25 3.20
C ARG A 114 -3.09 -14.34 1.80
N ALA A 115 -2.44 -15.47 1.52
CA ALA A 115 -1.89 -15.76 0.20
C ALA A 115 -2.99 -15.81 -0.88
N GLY A 116 -2.66 -15.34 -2.09
CA GLY A 116 -3.57 -15.42 -3.24
C GLY A 116 -4.86 -14.62 -3.10
N GLY A 117 -4.86 -13.59 -2.25
CA GLY A 117 -6.04 -12.78 -1.97
C GLY A 117 -6.48 -11.88 -3.12
N ARG A 118 -5.62 -11.66 -4.11
CA ARG A 118 -5.90 -10.88 -5.32
C ARG A 118 -5.15 -11.42 -6.51
N LEU A 119 -5.76 -11.33 -7.71
CA LEU A 119 -5.14 -11.73 -8.96
C LEU A 119 -4.89 -10.50 -9.85
N ILE A 120 -3.64 -10.29 -10.23
CA ILE A 120 -3.25 -9.26 -11.19
C ILE A 120 -3.05 -9.94 -12.54
N THR A 121 -3.88 -9.59 -13.51
CA THR A 121 -3.86 -10.20 -14.86
C THR A 121 -3.07 -9.35 -15.85
N PRO A 122 -2.69 -9.88 -17.01
CA PRO A 122 -2.09 -9.08 -18.09
C PRO A 122 -2.95 -7.89 -18.54
N ASP A 123 -4.27 -7.98 -18.43
CA ASP A 123 -5.20 -6.91 -18.85
C ASP A 123 -5.13 -5.66 -17.94
N HIS A 124 -4.71 -5.83 -16.69
CA HIS A 124 -4.50 -4.70 -15.77
C HIS A 124 -3.26 -3.90 -16.19
N ARG A 125 -3.39 -3.06 -17.20
CA ARG A 125 -2.26 -2.25 -17.71
C ARG A 125 -1.68 -1.30 -16.67
N ILE A 126 -2.51 -0.73 -15.80
CA ILE A 126 -2.08 0.16 -14.71
C ILE A 126 -2.17 -0.59 -13.39
N VAL A 127 -1.06 -0.73 -12.67
CA VAL A 127 -1.02 -1.36 -11.35
C VAL A 127 -0.60 -0.35 -10.31
N ILE A 128 -1.53 -0.06 -9.38
CA ILE A 128 -1.30 0.85 -8.26
C ILE A 128 -0.81 0.00 -7.08
N VAL A 129 0.43 0.17 -6.68
CA VAL A 129 0.98 -0.44 -5.47
C VAL A 129 0.84 0.59 -4.35
N GLU A 130 0.15 0.25 -3.26
CA GLU A 130 -0.03 1.17 -2.13
C GLU A 130 0.66 0.67 -0.88
N GLY A 131 1.29 1.57 -0.14
CA GLY A 131 1.98 1.20 1.10
C GLY A 131 2.78 2.32 1.75
N ASN A 132 3.18 2.10 3.02
CA ASN A 132 3.90 3.12 3.79
C ASN A 132 5.33 3.34 3.29
N TYR A 133 6.04 2.24 2.92
CA TYR A 133 7.50 2.24 2.75
C TYR A 133 7.96 2.08 1.30
N LEU A 134 7.07 2.17 0.32
CA LEU A 134 7.40 1.95 -1.10
C LEU A 134 8.47 2.90 -1.64
N LEU A 135 8.62 4.07 -1.03
CA LEU A 135 9.59 5.11 -1.42
C LEU A 135 10.70 5.30 -0.38
N LEU A 136 10.79 4.43 0.62
CA LEU A 136 11.82 4.48 1.65
C LEU A 136 13.21 4.27 1.04
N ASP A 137 14.12 5.23 1.27
CA ASP A 137 15.49 5.23 0.74
C ASP A 137 16.46 4.44 1.63
N GLN A 138 16.05 3.24 2.04
CA GLN A 138 16.83 2.28 2.82
C GLN A 138 16.64 0.87 2.23
N GLU A 139 17.72 0.06 2.27
CA GLU A 139 17.59 -1.35 1.87
C GLU A 139 16.75 -2.12 2.91
N PRO A 140 15.95 -3.09 2.47
CA PRO A 140 15.74 -3.57 1.08
C PRO A 140 14.70 -2.77 0.27
N TRP A 141 14.03 -1.78 0.86
CA TRP A 141 12.94 -1.00 0.22
C TRP A 141 13.39 -0.20 -1.01
N ARG A 142 14.61 0.36 -0.94
CA ARG A 142 15.22 1.12 -2.05
C ARG A 142 15.22 0.34 -3.37
N ALA A 143 15.39 -0.99 -3.30
CA ALA A 143 15.39 -1.85 -4.48
C ALA A 143 14.05 -1.86 -5.25
N LEU A 144 12.93 -1.43 -4.63
CA LEU A 144 11.63 -1.34 -5.29
C LEU A 144 11.54 -0.16 -6.27
N ARG A 145 12.35 0.88 -6.07
CA ARG A 145 12.26 2.14 -6.83
C ARG A 145 12.30 1.94 -8.34
N SER A 146 13.14 1.03 -8.82
CA SER A 146 13.28 0.74 -10.25
C SER A 146 12.08 0.03 -10.88
N LEU A 147 11.13 -0.44 -10.07
CA LEU A 147 9.93 -1.12 -10.51
C LEU A 147 8.75 -0.16 -10.76
N PHE A 148 8.87 1.11 -10.41
CA PHE A 148 7.81 2.09 -10.54
C PHE A 148 8.10 3.07 -11.69
N ASP A 149 7.07 3.32 -12.50
CA ASP A 149 7.08 4.29 -13.59
C ASP A 149 6.61 5.68 -13.12
N TRP A 150 5.76 5.70 -12.07
CA TRP A 150 5.23 6.90 -11.43
C TRP A 150 5.15 6.71 -9.92
N THR A 151 5.44 7.77 -9.19
CA THR A 151 5.35 7.76 -7.73
C THR A 151 4.46 8.90 -7.24
N LEU A 152 3.59 8.59 -6.31
CA LEU A 152 2.69 9.53 -5.63
C LEU A 152 2.92 9.41 -4.13
N PHE A 153 3.00 10.53 -3.44
CA PHE A 153 3.07 10.55 -1.99
C PHE A 153 1.87 11.34 -1.44
N ILE A 154 1.12 10.72 -0.53
CA ILE A 154 0.04 11.39 0.18
C ILE A 154 0.65 12.04 1.42
N ASP A 155 0.78 13.35 1.37
CA ASP A 155 1.23 14.16 2.48
C ASP A 155 0.02 14.65 3.29
N VAL A 156 0.08 14.48 4.61
CA VAL A 156 -0.99 14.85 5.55
C VAL A 156 -0.36 15.38 6.82
N GLU A 157 -0.89 16.46 7.35
CA GLU A 157 -0.41 17.06 8.60
C GLU A 157 -0.46 16.05 9.77
N ASP A 158 0.58 16.04 10.61
CA ASP A 158 0.73 15.09 11.72
C ASP A 158 -0.47 15.11 12.68
N ALA A 159 -1.05 16.30 12.95
CA ALA A 159 -2.22 16.42 13.80
C ALA A 159 -3.44 15.67 13.23
N VAL A 160 -3.63 15.72 11.91
CA VAL A 160 -4.73 15.02 11.23
C VAL A 160 -4.46 13.51 11.21
N LEU A 161 -3.20 13.10 11.05
CA LEU A 161 -2.80 11.69 11.13
C LEU A 161 -3.04 11.13 12.53
N ALA A 162 -2.64 11.87 13.57
CA ALA A 162 -2.85 11.48 14.96
C ALA A 162 -4.34 11.25 15.26
N GLU A 163 -5.19 12.21 14.88
CA GLU A 163 -6.65 12.10 15.07
C GLU A 163 -7.21 10.85 14.38
N ARG A 164 -6.87 10.63 13.10
CA ARG A 164 -7.35 9.47 12.32
C ARG A 164 -6.88 8.14 12.90
N LEU A 165 -5.64 8.08 13.39
CA LEU A 165 -5.07 6.87 13.99
C LEU A 165 -5.73 6.57 15.34
N ILE A 166 -5.94 7.57 16.20
CA ILE A 166 -6.68 7.41 17.47
C ILE A 166 -8.09 6.87 17.19
N GLN A 167 -8.83 7.50 16.26
CA GLN A 167 -10.17 7.04 15.90
C GLN A 167 -10.18 5.59 15.37
N ARG A 168 -9.18 5.22 14.57
CA ARG A 168 -9.03 3.84 14.09
C ARG A 168 -8.86 2.85 15.24
N TRP A 169 -8.02 3.15 16.25
CA TRP A 169 -7.80 2.26 17.38
C TRP A 169 -9.04 2.17 18.29
N LEU A 170 -9.77 3.27 18.48
CA LEU A 170 -11.06 3.27 19.18
C LEU A 170 -12.08 2.38 18.46
N CYS A 171 -12.19 2.48 17.13
CA CYS A 171 -13.06 1.61 16.33
C CYS A 171 -12.65 0.12 16.39
N MET A 172 -11.39 -0.17 16.69
CA MET A 172 -10.89 -1.53 16.89
C MET A 172 -11.03 -2.04 18.32
N GLY A 173 -11.71 -1.27 19.19
CA GLY A 173 -12.06 -1.67 20.56
C GLY A 173 -11.01 -1.33 21.62
N GLN A 174 -10.00 -0.52 21.29
CA GLN A 174 -9.10 0.02 22.31
C GLN A 174 -9.78 1.16 23.10
N ASP A 175 -9.40 1.32 24.37
CA ASP A 175 -9.77 2.51 25.12
C ASP A 175 -8.99 3.75 24.65
N LEU A 176 -9.39 4.93 25.09
CA LEU A 176 -8.77 6.19 24.64
C LEU A 176 -7.27 6.25 25.03
N ALA A 177 -6.91 5.79 26.23
CA ALA A 177 -5.53 5.82 26.70
C ALA A 177 -4.63 4.92 25.84
N GLY A 178 -5.04 3.67 25.58
CA GLY A 178 -4.32 2.74 24.73
C GLY A 178 -4.26 3.21 23.27
N ALA A 179 -5.34 3.80 22.75
CA ALA A 179 -5.37 4.36 21.40
C ALA A 179 -4.37 5.53 21.25
N MET A 180 -4.31 6.43 22.22
CA MET A 180 -3.36 7.55 22.26
C MET A 180 -1.92 7.06 22.41
N GLU A 181 -1.66 6.16 23.34
CA GLU A 181 -0.33 5.59 23.56
C GLU A 181 0.21 4.93 22.29
N ARG A 182 -0.57 4.05 21.68
CA ARG A 182 -0.20 3.34 20.45
C ARG A 182 0.03 4.31 19.28
N THR A 183 -0.82 5.32 19.14
CA THR A 183 -0.65 6.33 18.10
C THR A 183 0.65 7.10 18.28
N HIS A 184 0.91 7.64 19.47
CA HIS A 184 2.06 8.51 19.72
C HIS A 184 3.39 7.75 19.82
N GLN A 185 3.41 6.57 20.43
CA GLN A 185 4.65 5.82 20.63
C GLN A 185 5.03 4.97 19.41
N LYS A 186 4.04 4.49 18.63
CA LYS A 186 4.31 3.58 17.50
C LYS A 186 4.00 4.22 16.14
N ASP A 187 2.73 4.58 15.90
CA ASP A 187 2.32 4.93 14.54
C ASP A 187 2.96 6.23 14.06
N LEU A 188 3.05 7.26 14.90
CA LEU A 188 3.67 8.54 14.55
C LEU A 188 5.20 8.44 14.45
N SER A 189 5.85 7.53 15.18
CA SER A 189 7.29 7.29 15.02
C SER A 189 7.66 6.72 13.65
N LEU A 190 6.70 6.10 12.96
CA LEU A 190 6.87 5.55 11.61
C LEU A 190 6.63 6.58 10.49
N ILE A 191 6.18 7.80 10.83
CA ILE A 191 5.90 8.86 9.83
C ILE A 191 7.21 9.45 9.29
N HIS A 192 8.24 9.54 10.12
CA HIS A 192 9.51 10.20 9.82
C HIS A 192 10.62 9.24 9.38
N ILE A 193 10.27 8.03 8.96
CA ILE A 193 11.22 7.03 8.45
C ILE A 193 11.47 7.23 6.95
#